data_79896640c6dfc20aab25efbb8fbfc27e
#
_entry.id   79896640c6dfc20aab25efbb8fbfc27e
#
_cell.length_a   1.000
_cell.length_b   1.000
_cell.length_c   1.000
_cell.angle_alpha   90.00
_cell.angle_beta   90.00
_cell.angle_gamma   90.00
#
_symmetry.space_group_name_H-M   'P 1'
#
loop_
_entity.id
_entity.type
_entity.pdbx_description
1 polymer ?
#
loop_
_entity_poly.entity_id
_entity_poly.type
_entity_poly.pdbx_seq_one_letter_code
_entity_poly.pdbx_strand_id
1 'polypeptide(L)'
;KYYNYSYEDIRESIATKILRYLYKNLNIDKEFQTAWEDALLAGEELFSVDIVANEPVAIRENPLELSYLLAPNSFIMDDADLIVKKTFMPIGKIIDNFYTSLTPAQIQELEAFHDDRLFLGDSSFVLPGKEFVKGEEELPFSGQGDIGGYIDHEGNLSVIRVVWKSRKKIGFLTYIDELGMEQEDVVSEDYKPDKNNPDESIEWTWINEYWEGTKIGDKIYINMGPRPHQFRKMDNISYCRSGFIGTIYNANNSQAISLMDRLVPWIYLYVTLWYRTELLIAANQGKIALIDVSLIPD
;
A
#
# COMPACT_ATOMS: atom_id res chain seq x y z
N LYS A 1 40.66 7.49 21.87
CA LYS A 1 40.01 6.51 22.78
C LYS A 1 38.71 7.08 23.39
N TYR A 2 38.68 8.37 23.82
CA TYR A 2 37.48 9.01 24.39
C TYR A 2 36.29 9.00 23.43
N TYR A 3 36.47 9.41 22.16
CA TYR A 3 35.43 9.41 21.14
C TYR A 3 34.86 8.03 20.83
N ASN A 4 35.68 6.99 20.90
CA ASN A 4 35.25 5.65 20.56
C ASN A 4 34.49 4.93 21.69
N TYR A 5 34.65 5.37 22.95
CA TYR A 5 34.13 4.63 24.09
C TYR A 5 33.30 5.46 25.08
N SER A 6 33.41 6.78 25.04
CA SER A 6 32.81 7.64 26.08
C SER A 6 31.99 8.80 25.50
N TYR A 7 32.10 9.06 24.19
CA TYR A 7 31.34 10.13 23.56
C TYR A 7 29.95 9.62 23.18
N GLU A 8 28.93 10.23 23.77
CA GLU A 8 27.52 10.05 23.36
C GLU A 8 27.03 11.37 22.78
N ASP A 9 26.49 11.34 21.55
CA ASP A 9 25.82 12.50 20.97
C ASP A 9 24.45 12.67 21.66
N ILE A 10 24.19 13.85 22.18
CA ILE A 10 22.90 14.21 22.79
C ILE A 10 21.75 13.96 21.80
N ARG A 11 21.97 14.19 20.51
CA ARG A 11 20.97 13.96 19.46
C ARG A 11 20.58 12.49 19.35
N GLU A 12 21.54 11.58 19.46
CA GLU A 12 21.31 10.13 19.43
C GLU A 12 20.47 9.68 20.65
N SER A 13 20.80 10.19 21.84
CA SER A 13 20.03 9.90 23.06
C SER A 13 18.58 10.40 22.97
N ILE A 14 18.38 11.61 22.41
CA ILE A 14 17.04 12.19 22.21
C ILE A 14 16.27 11.37 21.16
N ALA A 15 16.88 11.07 20.02
CA ALA A 15 16.27 10.27 18.95
C ALA A 15 15.83 8.89 19.46
N THR A 16 16.66 8.23 20.24
CA THR A 16 16.33 6.93 20.85
C THR A 16 15.12 7.01 21.78
N LYS A 17 15.02 8.10 22.60
CA LYS A 17 13.85 8.30 23.46
C LYS A 17 12.58 8.56 22.69
N ILE A 18 12.65 9.36 21.61
CA ILE A 18 11.53 9.65 20.73
C ILE A 18 11.07 8.35 20.03
N LEU A 19 11.98 7.57 19.49
CA LEU A 19 11.64 6.30 18.84
C LEU A 19 10.98 5.31 19.80
N ARG A 20 11.46 5.20 21.04
CA ARG A 20 10.82 4.36 22.09
C ARG A 20 9.42 4.86 22.46
N TYR A 21 9.24 6.17 22.52
CA TYR A 21 7.92 6.76 22.75
C TYR A 21 6.96 6.45 21.61
N LEU A 22 7.36 6.70 20.36
CA LEU A 22 6.57 6.43 19.18
C LEU A 22 6.22 4.93 19.04
N TYR A 23 7.19 4.06 19.31
CA TYR A 23 6.98 2.61 19.30
C TYR A 23 5.84 2.17 20.23
N LYS A 24 5.81 2.74 21.43
CA LYS A 24 4.74 2.45 22.41
C LYS A 24 3.43 3.15 22.06
N ASN A 25 3.49 4.41 21.63
CA ASN A 25 2.30 5.21 21.37
C ASN A 25 1.53 4.68 20.14
N LEU A 26 2.24 4.25 19.13
CA LEU A 26 1.66 3.67 17.88
C LEU A 26 1.33 2.17 18.02
N ASN A 27 1.57 1.56 19.18
CA ASN A 27 1.35 0.12 19.39
C ASN A 27 1.96 -0.76 18.28
N ILE A 28 3.18 -0.44 17.90
CA ILE A 28 3.87 -1.08 16.76
C ILE A 28 3.91 -2.61 16.88
N ASP A 29 4.05 -3.16 18.09
CA ASP A 29 4.02 -4.62 18.32
C ASP A 29 2.72 -5.25 17.82
N LYS A 30 1.57 -4.60 18.07
CA LYS A 30 0.26 -5.09 17.63
C LYS A 30 0.14 -5.03 16.10
N GLU A 31 0.57 -3.92 15.51
CA GLU A 31 0.56 -3.75 14.06
C GLU A 31 1.43 -4.82 13.38
N PHE A 32 2.63 -5.09 13.91
CA PHE A 32 3.49 -6.17 13.41
C PHE A 32 2.87 -7.55 13.57
N GLN A 33 2.20 -7.83 14.69
CA GLN A 33 1.55 -9.12 14.89
C GLN A 33 0.46 -9.36 13.83
N THR A 34 -0.35 -8.34 13.56
CA THR A 34 -1.40 -8.44 12.54
C THR A 34 -0.83 -8.51 11.12
N ALA A 35 0.23 -7.74 10.84
CA ALA A 35 0.92 -7.81 9.55
C ALA A 35 1.58 -9.17 9.31
N TRP A 36 2.05 -9.83 10.36
CA TRP A 36 2.55 -11.21 10.28
C TRP A 36 1.46 -12.22 9.89
N GLU A 37 0.22 -12.02 10.37
CA GLU A 37 -0.92 -12.81 9.92
C GLU A 37 -1.19 -12.60 8.43
N ASP A 38 -1.13 -11.36 7.94
CA ASP A 38 -1.24 -11.06 6.51
C ASP A 38 -0.12 -11.72 5.69
N ALA A 39 1.11 -11.68 6.19
CA ALA A 39 2.24 -12.33 5.54
C ALA A 39 2.05 -13.85 5.38
N LEU A 40 1.43 -14.51 6.35
CA LEU A 40 1.11 -15.93 6.28
C LEU A 40 -0.03 -16.23 5.30
N LEU A 41 -1.04 -15.35 5.24
CA LEU A 41 -2.26 -15.53 4.46
C LEU A 41 -2.10 -15.05 3.02
N ALA A 42 -1.59 -13.83 2.83
CA ALA A 42 -1.44 -13.19 1.53
C ALA A 42 -0.01 -13.29 0.95
N GLY A 43 0.99 -13.58 1.79
CA GLY A 43 2.39 -13.58 1.38
C GLY A 43 3.01 -12.19 1.35
N GLU A 44 2.36 -11.19 1.92
CA GLU A 44 2.78 -9.79 1.90
C GLU A 44 2.65 -9.16 3.27
N GLU A 45 3.63 -8.36 3.63
CA GLU A 45 3.63 -7.55 4.85
C GLU A 45 3.83 -6.09 4.47
N LEU A 46 2.79 -5.26 4.63
CA LEU A 46 2.74 -3.92 4.08
C LEU A 46 2.37 -2.89 5.14
N PHE A 47 3.14 -1.81 5.19
CA PHE A 47 2.92 -0.66 6.07
C PHE A 47 3.00 0.63 5.30
N SER A 48 2.25 1.64 5.75
CA SER A 48 2.44 3.02 5.36
C SER A 48 2.93 3.84 6.54
N VAL A 49 3.92 4.68 6.29
CA VAL A 49 4.45 5.65 7.25
C VAL A 49 4.24 7.03 6.67
N ASP A 50 3.53 7.87 7.41
CA ASP A 50 3.20 9.22 6.98
C ASP A 50 3.19 10.18 8.18
N ILE A 51 3.08 11.47 7.93
CA ILE A 51 2.87 12.50 8.93
C ILE A 51 1.46 13.08 8.73
N VAL A 52 0.56 12.83 9.67
CA VAL A 52 -0.81 13.33 9.65
C VAL A 52 -0.99 14.30 10.79
N ALA A 53 -1.44 15.53 10.50
CA ALA A 53 -1.62 16.58 11.50
C ALA A 53 -0.39 16.84 12.38
N ASN A 54 0.81 16.81 11.78
CA ASN A 54 2.13 16.93 12.46
C ASN A 54 2.48 15.77 13.42
N GLU A 55 1.73 14.68 13.39
CA GLU A 55 2.07 13.47 14.15
C GLU A 55 2.52 12.34 13.19
N PRO A 56 3.59 11.63 13.53
CA PRO A 56 4.00 10.47 12.76
C PRO A 56 3.01 9.34 12.99
N VAL A 57 2.58 8.71 11.89
CA VAL A 57 1.63 7.60 11.88
C VAL A 57 2.24 6.45 11.11
N ALA A 58 2.16 5.26 11.68
CA ALA A 58 2.51 4.01 11.01
C ALA A 58 1.29 3.10 11.04
N ILE A 59 0.79 2.73 9.87
CA ILE A 59 -0.43 1.96 9.72
C ILE A 59 -0.11 0.71 8.91
N ARG A 60 -0.61 -0.43 9.37
CA ARG A 60 -0.64 -1.64 8.57
C ARG A 60 -1.60 -1.45 7.40
N GLU A 61 -1.16 -1.80 6.22
CA GLU A 61 -1.97 -1.76 5.01
C GLU A 61 -2.57 -3.13 4.69
N ASN A 62 -3.82 -3.12 4.24
CA ASN A 62 -4.48 -4.35 3.81
C ASN A 62 -3.97 -4.75 2.41
N PRO A 63 -3.38 -5.96 2.23
CA PRO A 63 -2.91 -6.42 0.93
C PRO A 63 -3.97 -6.41 -0.17
N LEU A 64 -5.26 -6.59 0.17
CA LEU A 64 -6.36 -6.58 -0.79
C LEU A 64 -6.67 -5.19 -1.36
N GLU A 65 -6.31 -4.13 -0.65
CA GLU A 65 -6.56 -2.75 -1.05
C GLU A 65 -5.36 -2.12 -1.79
N LEU A 66 -4.20 -2.80 -1.76
CA LEU A 66 -2.95 -2.27 -2.25
C LEU A 66 -2.45 -3.04 -3.45
N SER A 67 -2.11 -2.32 -4.50
CA SER A 67 -1.48 -2.88 -5.71
C SER A 67 -0.20 -2.10 -5.99
N TYR A 68 0.83 -2.78 -6.46
CA TYR A 68 2.13 -2.18 -6.67
C TYR A 68 2.83 -2.73 -7.90
N LEU A 69 3.75 -1.96 -8.45
CA LEU A 69 4.62 -2.37 -9.53
C LEU A 69 6.06 -2.41 -9.04
N LEU A 70 6.62 -3.63 -8.95
CA LEU A 70 8.00 -3.88 -8.55
C LEU A 70 8.81 -4.38 -9.73
N ALA A 71 10.12 -4.17 -9.67
CA ALA A 71 11.05 -4.83 -10.56
C ALA A 71 11.02 -6.36 -10.32
N PRO A 72 11.20 -7.20 -11.37
CA PRO A 72 11.00 -8.66 -11.29
C PRO A 72 11.81 -9.37 -10.19
N ASN A 73 12.94 -8.83 -9.80
CA ASN A 73 13.83 -9.41 -8.78
C ASN A 73 13.76 -8.71 -7.43
N SER A 74 12.91 -7.69 -7.28
CA SER A 74 12.74 -6.99 -6.01
C SER A 74 11.62 -7.64 -5.20
N PHE A 75 11.83 -7.69 -3.89
CA PHE A 75 10.87 -8.16 -2.90
C PHE A 75 10.63 -7.13 -1.80
N ILE A 76 11.18 -5.92 -1.96
CA ILE A 76 11.09 -4.82 -1.01
C ILE A 76 10.21 -3.72 -1.60
N MET A 77 9.22 -3.26 -0.85
CA MET A 77 8.28 -2.22 -1.29
C MET A 77 8.96 -0.86 -1.55
N ASP A 78 10.10 -0.59 -0.92
CA ASP A 78 10.87 0.64 -1.17
C ASP A 78 11.30 0.80 -2.64
N ASP A 79 11.40 -0.30 -3.39
CA ASP A 79 11.80 -0.31 -4.80
C ASP A 79 10.60 -0.17 -5.76
N ALA A 80 9.39 -0.01 -5.23
CA ALA A 80 8.20 0.11 -6.07
C ALA A 80 8.21 1.43 -6.86
N ASP A 81 7.99 1.31 -8.17
CA ASP A 81 7.86 2.47 -9.05
C ASP A 81 6.45 3.06 -9.03
N LEU A 82 5.44 2.23 -8.74
CA LEU A 82 4.03 2.62 -8.64
C LEU A 82 3.37 1.86 -7.51
N ILE A 83 2.62 2.57 -6.67
CA ILE A 83 1.81 2.00 -5.59
C ILE A 83 0.41 2.61 -5.71
N VAL A 84 -0.59 1.75 -5.72
CA VAL A 84 -2.01 2.13 -5.83
C VAL A 84 -2.75 1.55 -4.65
N LYS A 85 -3.38 2.41 -3.87
CA LYS A 85 -4.28 2.02 -2.78
C LYS A 85 -5.72 2.34 -3.17
N LYS A 86 -6.57 1.32 -3.25
CA LYS A 86 -8.00 1.46 -3.54
C LYS A 86 -8.79 1.15 -2.27
N THR A 87 -9.52 2.12 -1.77
CA THR A 87 -10.41 1.97 -0.61
C THR A 87 -11.81 2.42 -0.98
N PHE A 88 -12.83 1.86 -0.31
CA PHE A 88 -14.19 2.33 -0.44
C PHE A 88 -14.58 3.10 0.82
N MET A 89 -15.14 4.29 0.64
CA MET A 89 -15.51 5.17 1.76
C MET A 89 -16.90 5.77 1.54
N PRO A 90 -17.70 5.93 2.60
CA PRO A 90 -18.95 6.70 2.52
C PRO A 90 -18.64 8.17 2.22
N ILE A 91 -19.56 8.82 1.50
CA ILE A 91 -19.37 10.18 1.00
C ILE A 91 -19.09 11.18 2.12
N GLY A 92 -19.79 11.09 3.26
CA GLY A 92 -19.52 11.95 4.41
C GLY A 92 -18.08 11.88 4.89
N LYS A 93 -17.52 10.66 4.98
CA LYS A 93 -16.12 10.47 5.37
C LYS A 93 -15.12 10.99 4.32
N ILE A 94 -15.49 10.93 3.03
CA ILE A 94 -14.68 11.51 1.95
C ILE A 94 -14.63 13.04 2.10
N ILE A 95 -15.79 13.68 2.31
CA ILE A 95 -15.86 15.13 2.51
C ILE A 95 -15.04 15.53 3.74
N ASP A 96 -15.20 14.83 4.86
CA ASP A 96 -14.45 15.14 6.09
C ASP A 96 -12.93 15.02 5.91
N ASN A 97 -12.48 13.96 5.25
CA ASN A 97 -11.04 13.70 5.06
C ASN A 97 -10.38 14.67 4.06
N PHE A 98 -11.11 15.09 3.05
CA PHE A 98 -10.57 15.86 1.92
C PHE A 98 -11.15 17.26 1.80
N TYR A 99 -11.85 17.77 2.82
CA TYR A 99 -12.51 19.07 2.80
C TYR A 99 -11.64 20.22 2.33
N THR A 100 -10.38 20.25 2.78
CA THR A 100 -9.41 21.29 2.41
C THR A 100 -8.92 21.22 0.97
N SER A 101 -9.01 20.06 0.35
CA SER A 101 -8.52 19.78 -1.02
C SER A 101 -9.63 19.79 -2.05
N LEU A 102 -10.89 19.68 -1.62
CA LEU A 102 -12.06 19.69 -2.48
C LEU A 102 -12.53 21.13 -2.77
N THR A 103 -12.91 21.38 -4.01
CA THR A 103 -13.59 22.62 -4.37
C THR A 103 -15.06 22.59 -3.97
N PRO A 104 -15.71 23.74 -3.71
CA PRO A 104 -17.14 23.77 -3.37
C PRO A 104 -18.05 23.11 -4.41
N ALA A 105 -17.69 23.17 -5.69
CA ALA A 105 -18.42 22.50 -6.76
C ALA A 105 -18.33 20.98 -6.67
N GLN A 106 -17.15 20.46 -6.34
CA GLN A 106 -16.94 19.01 -6.12
C GLN A 106 -17.67 18.50 -4.88
N ILE A 107 -17.75 19.31 -3.82
CA ILE A 107 -18.54 18.96 -2.62
C ILE A 107 -20.01 18.86 -2.98
N GLN A 108 -20.56 19.83 -3.72
CA GLN A 108 -21.95 19.79 -4.18
C GLN A 108 -22.23 18.58 -5.10
N GLU A 109 -21.27 18.19 -5.96
CA GLU A 109 -21.40 17.00 -6.80
C GLU A 109 -21.47 15.73 -5.95
N LEU A 110 -20.65 15.64 -4.88
CA LEU A 110 -20.66 14.51 -3.95
C LEU A 110 -21.95 14.47 -3.10
N GLU A 111 -22.45 15.61 -2.65
CA GLU A 111 -23.72 15.73 -1.91
C GLU A 111 -24.91 15.35 -2.79
N ALA A 112 -24.97 15.85 -4.02
CA ALA A 112 -26.01 15.49 -4.97
C ALA A 112 -26.03 14.00 -5.28
N PHE A 113 -24.85 13.38 -5.40
CA PHE A 113 -24.72 11.95 -5.57
C PHE A 113 -25.23 11.16 -4.35
N HIS A 114 -25.08 11.69 -3.14
CA HIS A 114 -25.62 11.08 -1.92
C HIS A 114 -27.15 11.19 -1.88
N ASP A 115 -27.70 12.34 -2.23
CA ASP A 115 -29.15 12.60 -2.21
C ASP A 115 -29.87 11.74 -3.26
N ASP A 116 -29.33 11.63 -4.46
CA ASP A 116 -29.87 10.76 -5.51
C ASP A 116 -29.94 9.28 -5.08
N ARG A 117 -29.01 8.87 -4.24
CA ARG A 117 -29.00 7.51 -3.66
C ARG A 117 -30.06 7.29 -2.60
N LEU A 118 -30.28 8.26 -1.72
CA LEU A 118 -31.34 8.18 -0.70
C LEU A 118 -32.72 8.10 -1.33
N PHE A 119 -32.91 8.73 -2.49
CA PHE A 119 -34.19 8.72 -3.24
C PHE A 119 -34.44 7.38 -3.96
N LEU A 120 -33.40 6.66 -4.35
CA LEU A 120 -33.49 5.40 -5.09
C LEU A 120 -33.60 4.15 -4.20
N GLY A 121 -34.04 4.30 -2.97
CA GLY A 121 -34.19 3.32 -1.91
C GLY A 121 -34.84 1.98 -2.28
N ASP A 122 -34.35 1.31 -3.29
CA ASP A 122 -34.51 -0.11 -3.55
C ASP A 122 -33.53 -0.60 -4.61
N SER A 123 -32.91 -1.68 -4.35
CA SER A 123 -32.11 -2.71 -5.01
C SER A 123 -31.80 -2.69 -6.52
N SER A 124 -32.06 -1.60 -7.24
CA SER A 124 -31.64 -1.45 -8.64
C SER A 124 -31.01 -0.07 -8.87
N PHE A 125 -29.77 0.08 -8.44
CA PHE A 125 -29.02 1.29 -8.69
C PHE A 125 -28.64 1.38 -10.17
N VAL A 126 -29.38 2.21 -10.91
CA VAL A 126 -29.02 2.64 -12.26
C VAL A 126 -28.49 4.06 -12.17
N LEU A 127 -27.21 4.27 -12.47
CA LEU A 127 -26.65 5.61 -12.60
C LEU A 127 -27.44 6.44 -13.61
N PRO A 128 -27.80 7.71 -13.30
CA PRO A 128 -28.44 8.59 -14.27
C PRO A 128 -27.54 8.73 -15.52
N GLY A 129 -28.04 8.29 -16.67
CA GLY A 129 -27.36 8.42 -17.97
C GLY A 129 -26.58 7.21 -18.47
N LYS A 130 -26.57 6.09 -17.76
CA LYS A 130 -26.12 4.81 -18.33
C LYS A 130 -27.29 3.84 -18.39
N GLU A 131 -27.83 3.67 -19.58
CA GLU A 131 -28.71 2.53 -19.88
C GLU A 131 -27.90 1.24 -19.65
N PHE A 132 -28.50 0.31 -18.94
CA PHE A 132 -27.97 -1.04 -18.74
C PHE A 132 -27.85 -1.68 -20.14
N VAL A 133 -26.65 -1.77 -20.67
CA VAL A 133 -26.40 -2.54 -21.90
C VAL A 133 -26.54 -4.01 -21.52
N LYS A 134 -27.72 -4.54 -21.77
CA LYS A 134 -28.01 -5.97 -21.71
C LYS A 134 -27.13 -6.65 -22.75
N GLY A 135 -26.03 -7.28 -22.35
CA GLY A 135 -25.25 -8.08 -23.28
C GLY A 135 -23.74 -8.17 -23.06
N GLU A 136 -23.17 -7.53 -22.07
CA GLU A 136 -21.81 -7.88 -21.69
C GLU A 136 -21.87 -9.11 -20.78
N GLU A 137 -21.35 -10.22 -21.29
CA GLU A 137 -21.21 -11.47 -20.56
C GLU A 137 -20.50 -11.18 -19.23
N GLU A 138 -21.18 -11.50 -18.14
CA GLU A 138 -20.60 -11.47 -16.79
C GLU A 138 -19.35 -12.35 -16.82
N LEU A 139 -18.19 -11.74 -16.78
CA LEU A 139 -16.95 -12.48 -16.55
C LEU A 139 -17.08 -13.15 -15.18
N PRO A 140 -16.95 -14.49 -15.09
CA PRO A 140 -17.24 -15.25 -13.87
C PRO A 140 -16.37 -14.92 -12.66
N PHE A 141 -15.51 -13.91 -12.75
CA PHE A 141 -14.64 -13.40 -11.71
C PHE A 141 -14.62 -11.87 -11.59
N SER A 142 -15.50 -11.16 -12.24
CA SER A 142 -15.73 -9.75 -11.89
C SER A 142 -16.39 -9.74 -10.52
N GLY A 143 -15.67 -9.26 -9.51
CA GLY A 143 -16.17 -9.20 -8.15
C GLY A 143 -17.57 -8.59 -8.13
N GLN A 144 -18.49 -9.33 -7.54
CA GLN A 144 -19.88 -8.96 -7.38
C GLN A 144 -19.99 -7.49 -6.95
N GLY A 145 -20.63 -6.66 -7.75
CA GLY A 145 -21.05 -5.32 -7.34
C GLY A 145 -20.32 -4.14 -7.96
N ASP A 146 -19.42 -4.33 -8.90
CA ASP A 146 -18.68 -3.22 -9.51
C ASP A 146 -19.44 -2.62 -10.68
N ILE A 147 -20.43 -1.77 -10.40
CA ILE A 147 -21.04 -0.93 -11.44
C ILE A 147 -20.01 0.16 -11.80
N GLY A 148 -19.15 -0.15 -12.75
CA GLY A 148 -18.13 0.77 -13.25
C GLY A 148 -16.88 0.89 -12.39
N GLY A 149 -16.66 0.03 -11.38
CA GLY A 149 -15.44 -0.04 -10.59
C GLY A 149 -15.24 1.03 -9.51
N TYR A 150 -16.18 1.95 -9.36
CA TYR A 150 -16.03 3.09 -8.43
C TYR A 150 -17.07 3.16 -7.32
N ILE A 151 -18.04 2.24 -7.30
CA ILE A 151 -19.07 2.13 -6.26
C ILE A 151 -19.12 0.71 -5.73
N ASP A 152 -19.20 0.55 -4.42
CA ASP A 152 -19.43 -0.71 -3.72
C ASP A 152 -20.93 -1.00 -3.56
N HIS A 153 -21.30 -2.26 -3.20
CA HIS A 153 -22.71 -2.65 -2.99
C HIS A 153 -23.37 -1.90 -1.83
N GLU A 154 -22.58 -1.42 -0.89
CA GLU A 154 -23.05 -0.54 0.19
C GLU A 154 -23.21 0.90 -0.29
N GLY A 155 -22.73 1.18 -1.53
CA GLY A 155 -22.73 2.47 -2.16
C GLY A 155 -21.67 3.43 -1.66
N ASN A 156 -20.60 2.89 -1.14
CA ASN A 156 -19.41 3.65 -0.86
C ASN A 156 -18.70 3.98 -2.18
N LEU A 157 -18.10 5.16 -2.26
CA LEU A 157 -17.30 5.58 -3.40
C LEU A 157 -15.86 5.06 -3.27
N SER A 158 -15.28 4.66 -4.38
CA SER A 158 -13.87 4.32 -4.42
C SER A 158 -13.00 5.57 -4.30
N VAL A 159 -12.03 5.49 -3.43
CA VAL A 159 -10.95 6.46 -3.27
C VAL A 159 -9.66 5.76 -3.63
N ILE A 160 -9.04 6.19 -4.73
CA ILE A 160 -7.83 5.60 -5.26
C ILE A 160 -6.69 6.57 -5.02
N ARG A 161 -5.80 6.24 -4.08
CA ARG A 161 -4.55 6.98 -3.86
C ARG A 161 -3.45 6.31 -4.66
N VAL A 162 -2.76 7.08 -5.46
CA VAL A 162 -1.67 6.62 -6.31
C VAL A 162 -0.40 7.32 -5.90
N VAL A 163 0.67 6.57 -5.71
CA VAL A 163 2.02 7.09 -5.47
C VAL A 163 2.94 6.54 -6.53
N TRP A 164 3.64 7.39 -7.25
CA TRP A 164 4.52 6.96 -8.33
C TRP A 164 5.86 7.69 -8.29
N LYS A 165 6.87 7.01 -8.78
CA LYS A 165 8.21 7.55 -8.88
C LYS A 165 8.32 8.43 -10.12
N SER A 166 8.80 9.64 -9.92
CA SER A 166 9.02 10.63 -10.96
C SER A 166 10.43 11.20 -10.84
N ARG A 167 10.75 12.18 -11.64
CA ARG A 167 12.04 12.86 -11.60
C ARG A 167 11.83 14.37 -11.48
N LYS A 168 12.68 14.97 -10.65
CA LYS A 168 12.77 16.43 -10.49
C LYS A 168 14.12 16.90 -10.98
N LYS A 169 14.13 18.01 -11.71
CA LYS A 169 15.36 18.68 -12.13
C LYS A 169 15.81 19.64 -11.03
N ILE A 170 17.04 19.53 -10.62
CA ILE A 170 17.69 20.44 -9.68
C ILE A 170 18.99 20.96 -10.28
N GLY A 171 19.37 22.18 -9.91
CA GLY A 171 20.65 22.78 -10.28
C GLY A 171 21.55 22.87 -9.07
N PHE A 172 22.81 22.53 -9.25
CA PHE A 172 23.87 22.88 -8.31
C PHE A 172 24.47 24.22 -8.79
N LEU A 173 24.19 25.26 -8.03
CA LEU A 173 24.69 26.60 -8.29
C LEU A 173 26.01 26.77 -7.55
N THR A 174 27.07 27.00 -8.29
CA THR A 174 28.37 27.40 -7.75
C THR A 174 28.54 28.90 -7.98
N TYR A 175 28.79 29.66 -6.94
CA TYR A 175 29.02 31.10 -7.00
C TYR A 175 30.10 31.52 -6.02
N ILE A 176 30.72 32.69 -6.29
CA ILE A 176 31.71 33.28 -5.41
C ILE A 176 31.01 34.30 -4.51
N ASP A 177 31.13 34.11 -3.19
CA ASP A 177 30.56 35.02 -2.20
C ASP A 177 31.37 36.36 -2.14
N GLU A 178 30.82 37.39 -1.51
CA GLU A 178 31.46 38.70 -1.28
C GLU A 178 32.83 38.61 -0.63
N LEU A 179 33.09 37.51 0.08
CA LEU A 179 34.39 37.20 0.71
C LEU A 179 35.41 36.52 -0.23
N GLY A 180 35.03 36.24 -1.49
CA GLY A 180 35.86 35.53 -2.45
C GLY A 180 35.95 34.03 -2.24
N MET A 181 35.02 33.44 -1.44
CA MET A 181 34.94 32.00 -1.22
C MET A 181 33.89 31.37 -2.14
N GLU A 182 34.24 30.23 -2.71
CA GLU A 182 33.35 29.43 -3.54
C GLU A 182 32.27 28.77 -2.65
N GLN A 183 31.01 29.04 -2.98
CA GLN A 183 29.83 28.49 -2.29
C GLN A 183 29.04 27.65 -3.27
N GLU A 184 28.50 26.54 -2.78
CA GLU A 184 27.58 25.68 -3.52
C GLU A 184 26.18 25.74 -2.90
N ASP A 185 25.16 25.97 -3.73
CA ASP A 185 23.77 25.98 -3.31
C ASP A 185 22.90 25.14 -4.25
N VAL A 186 21.76 24.66 -3.77
CA VAL A 186 20.83 23.83 -4.54
C VAL A 186 19.64 24.68 -4.97
N VAL A 187 19.45 24.80 -6.28
CA VAL A 187 18.41 25.64 -6.88
C VAL A 187 17.37 24.78 -7.60
N SER A 188 16.14 25.29 -7.65
CA SER A 188 15.03 24.67 -8.38
C SER A 188 15.12 24.99 -9.88
N GLU A 189 14.32 24.28 -10.69
CA GLU A 189 14.25 24.46 -12.14
C GLU A 189 13.87 25.86 -12.56
N ASP A 190 13.13 26.61 -11.72
CA ASP A 190 12.68 27.98 -11.99
C ASP A 190 13.77 29.03 -11.78
N TYR A 191 14.92 28.64 -11.23
CA TYR A 191 16.02 29.57 -10.97
C TYR A 191 16.61 30.09 -12.28
N LYS A 192 16.76 31.42 -12.35
CA LYS A 192 17.43 32.10 -13.46
C LYS A 192 18.71 32.74 -12.93
N PRO A 193 19.87 32.40 -13.53
CA PRO A 193 21.14 32.98 -13.11
C PRO A 193 21.11 34.53 -13.25
N ASP A 194 21.71 35.21 -12.31
CA ASP A 194 21.80 36.65 -12.35
C ASP A 194 22.81 37.03 -13.43
N LYS A 195 22.38 37.81 -14.40
CA LYS A 195 23.22 38.27 -15.50
C LYS A 195 24.38 39.18 -15.07
N ASN A 196 24.34 39.69 -13.84
CA ASN A 196 25.34 40.56 -13.28
C ASN A 196 26.51 39.82 -12.61
N ASN A 197 26.37 38.51 -12.32
CA ASN A 197 27.40 37.68 -11.72
C ASN A 197 27.97 36.70 -12.76
N PRO A 198 29.06 37.05 -13.46
CA PRO A 198 29.65 36.19 -14.49
C PRO A 198 30.27 34.89 -13.93
N ASP A 199 30.49 34.82 -12.62
CA ASP A 199 31.12 33.68 -11.93
C ASP A 199 30.10 32.63 -11.44
N GLU A 200 28.80 32.81 -11.75
CA GLU A 200 27.79 31.83 -11.47
C GLU A 200 27.79 30.70 -12.51
N SER A 201 27.94 29.47 -12.06
CA SER A 201 27.78 28.29 -12.90
C SER A 201 26.72 27.37 -12.33
N ILE A 202 25.88 26.79 -13.19
CA ILE A 202 24.80 25.88 -12.78
C ILE A 202 24.97 24.53 -13.48
N GLU A 203 25.13 23.49 -12.71
CA GLU A 203 25.10 22.11 -13.20
C GLU A 203 23.72 21.49 -12.94
N TRP A 204 22.99 21.18 -14.01
CA TRP A 204 21.67 20.61 -13.92
C TRP A 204 21.73 19.10 -13.86
N THR A 205 21.03 18.52 -12.87
CA THR A 205 20.91 17.08 -12.71
C THR A 205 19.46 16.67 -12.43
N TRP A 206 19.14 15.38 -12.67
CA TRP A 206 17.84 14.82 -12.41
C TRP A 206 17.91 13.93 -11.17
N ILE A 207 17.03 14.20 -10.19
CA ILE A 207 16.86 13.39 -8.99
C ILE A 207 15.52 12.70 -9.00
N ASN A 208 15.44 11.55 -8.34
CA ASN A 208 14.17 10.87 -8.14
C ASN A 208 13.31 11.60 -7.11
N GLU A 209 12.00 11.61 -7.36
CA GLU A 209 10.99 12.18 -6.49
C GLU A 209 9.73 11.33 -6.57
N TYR A 210 9.05 11.11 -5.45
CA TYR A 210 7.73 10.48 -5.45
C TYR A 210 6.66 11.55 -5.55
N TRP A 211 5.71 11.29 -6.43
CA TRP A 211 4.49 12.07 -6.60
C TRP A 211 3.32 11.28 -6.07
N GLU A 212 2.29 11.98 -5.64
CA GLU A 212 1.04 11.37 -5.24
C GLU A 212 -0.15 12.06 -5.89
N GLY A 213 -1.26 11.33 -5.97
CA GLY A 213 -2.52 11.83 -6.44
C GLY A 213 -3.66 10.98 -5.89
N THR A 214 -4.80 11.59 -5.68
CA THR A 214 -5.99 10.89 -5.20
C THR A 214 -7.12 11.10 -6.19
N LYS A 215 -7.71 10.00 -6.64
CA LYS A 215 -8.92 9.98 -7.47
C LYS A 215 -10.10 9.54 -6.59
N ILE A 216 -11.18 10.31 -6.59
CA ILE A 216 -12.42 10.00 -5.89
C ILE A 216 -13.50 9.70 -6.94
N GLY A 217 -14.10 8.53 -6.88
CA GLY A 217 -15.07 8.09 -7.84
C GLY A 217 -14.52 8.09 -9.27
N ASP A 218 -15.29 8.62 -10.23
CA ASP A 218 -14.90 8.61 -11.65
C ASP A 218 -14.13 9.87 -12.08
N LYS A 219 -14.48 11.05 -11.57
CA LYS A 219 -14.06 12.33 -12.16
C LYS A 219 -13.24 13.25 -11.26
N ILE A 220 -13.27 13.07 -9.96
CA ILE A 220 -12.66 14.01 -9.03
C ILE A 220 -11.22 13.62 -8.78
N TYR A 221 -10.29 14.53 -9.12
CA TYR A 221 -8.85 14.37 -8.87
C TYR A 221 -8.39 15.45 -7.92
N ILE A 222 -7.70 15.05 -6.85
CA ILE A 222 -7.20 15.95 -5.79
C ILE A 222 -5.76 15.58 -5.41
N ASN A 223 -5.08 16.49 -4.76
CA ASN A 223 -3.72 16.30 -4.22
C ASN A 223 -2.71 15.78 -5.26
N MET A 224 -2.82 16.27 -6.51
CA MET A 224 -1.90 15.92 -7.57
C MET A 224 -0.61 16.74 -7.43
N GLY A 225 0.46 16.12 -6.99
CA GLY A 225 1.74 16.82 -6.81
C GLY A 225 2.84 15.98 -6.19
N PRO A 226 4.01 16.60 -5.92
CA PRO A 226 5.09 15.91 -5.23
C PRO A 226 4.64 15.53 -3.81
N ARG A 227 4.91 14.29 -3.42
CA ARG A 227 4.54 13.79 -2.10
C ARG A 227 5.23 14.62 -1.01
N PRO A 228 4.50 15.15 -0.01
CA PRO A 228 5.11 15.84 1.11
C PRO A 228 5.93 14.86 1.98
N HIS A 229 6.89 15.41 2.72
CA HIS A 229 7.69 14.67 3.71
C HIS A 229 8.43 13.43 3.19
N GLN A 230 8.91 13.47 1.95
CA GLN A 230 9.71 12.39 1.38
C GLN A 230 11.04 12.26 2.13
N PHE A 231 11.37 11.04 2.51
CA PHE A 231 12.70 10.75 3.05
C PHE A 231 13.76 10.83 1.93
N ARG A 232 14.82 11.56 2.18
CA ARG A 232 16.00 11.64 1.30
C ARG A 232 17.26 11.37 2.11
N LYS A 233 18.22 10.67 1.52
CA LYS A 233 19.53 10.49 2.16
C LYS A 233 20.41 11.72 1.92
N MET A 234 21.16 12.13 2.95
CA MET A 234 22.13 13.22 2.83
C MET A 234 23.26 12.87 1.85
N ASP A 235 23.71 11.61 1.86
CA ASP A 235 24.80 11.15 0.97
C ASP A 235 24.35 10.96 -0.48
N ASN A 236 23.04 10.77 -0.71
CA ASN A 236 22.48 10.56 -2.03
C ASN A 236 21.10 11.20 -2.13
N ILE A 237 21.06 12.42 -2.65
CA ILE A 237 19.86 13.23 -2.81
C ILE A 237 18.84 12.55 -3.74
N SER A 238 19.29 11.72 -4.67
CA SER A 238 18.42 10.96 -5.57
C SER A 238 17.75 9.76 -4.90
N TYR A 239 18.20 9.34 -3.70
CA TYR A 239 17.55 8.29 -2.95
C TYR A 239 16.37 8.85 -2.17
N CYS A 240 15.16 8.48 -2.58
CA CYS A 240 13.91 8.83 -1.92
C CYS A 240 13.06 7.59 -1.66
N ARG A 241 12.16 7.66 -0.67
CA ARG A 241 11.24 6.58 -0.31
C ARG A 241 9.80 7.01 -0.52
N SER A 242 8.99 6.04 -0.93
CA SER A 242 7.55 6.24 -1.17
C SER A 242 6.74 6.46 0.11
N GLY A 243 7.29 6.09 1.29
CA GLY A 243 6.57 6.04 2.57
C GLY A 243 5.75 4.77 2.74
N PHE A 244 5.72 3.87 1.76
CA PHE A 244 5.26 2.51 1.92
C PHE A 244 6.46 1.60 2.16
N ILE A 245 6.35 0.76 3.16
CA ILE A 245 7.41 -0.15 3.61
C ILE A 245 6.81 -1.55 3.69
N GLY A 246 7.56 -2.54 3.28
CA GLY A 246 7.09 -3.91 3.37
C GLY A 246 7.94 -4.88 2.58
N THR A 247 7.58 -6.14 2.73
CA THR A 247 8.26 -7.27 2.08
C THR A 247 7.24 -8.21 1.48
N ILE A 248 7.61 -8.81 0.36
CA ILE A 248 6.83 -9.84 -0.33
C ILE A 248 7.53 -11.17 -0.13
N TYR A 249 6.80 -12.16 0.35
CA TYR A 249 7.34 -13.50 0.57
C TYR A 249 7.36 -14.30 -0.73
N ASN A 250 8.47 -15.01 -0.93
CA ASN A 250 8.64 -15.92 -2.08
C ASN A 250 8.26 -15.27 -3.43
N ALA A 251 8.62 -14.01 -3.59
CA ALA A 251 8.33 -13.28 -4.81
C ALA A 251 8.86 -14.04 -6.04
N ASN A 252 7.94 -14.43 -6.91
CA ASN A 252 8.25 -14.95 -8.22
C ASN A 252 7.68 -13.96 -9.25
N ASN A 253 8.53 -13.28 -9.99
CA ASN A 253 8.14 -12.19 -10.90
C ASN A 253 7.28 -11.12 -10.18
N SER A 254 7.69 -10.71 -8.99
CA SER A 254 6.98 -9.72 -8.14
C SER A 254 5.58 -10.14 -7.66
N GLN A 255 5.24 -11.41 -7.75
CA GLN A 255 4.00 -11.95 -7.18
C GLN A 255 4.27 -12.65 -5.86
N ALA A 256 3.50 -12.30 -4.85
CA ALA A 256 3.53 -12.95 -3.54
C ALA A 256 3.00 -14.39 -3.65
N ILE A 257 3.65 -15.31 -2.94
CA ILE A 257 3.18 -16.68 -2.78
C ILE A 257 3.03 -16.93 -1.29
N SER A 258 1.80 -17.03 -0.83
CA SER A 258 1.50 -17.24 0.59
C SER A 258 1.89 -18.63 1.08
N LEU A 259 2.05 -18.76 2.40
CA LEU A 259 2.20 -20.06 3.02
C LEU A 259 0.93 -20.91 2.84
N MET A 260 -0.24 -20.27 2.87
CA MET A 260 -1.54 -20.93 2.68
C MET A 260 -1.65 -21.51 1.27
N ASP A 261 -1.22 -20.81 0.22
CA ASP A 261 -1.22 -21.34 -1.15
C ASP A 261 -0.41 -22.64 -1.27
N ARG A 262 0.69 -22.72 -0.52
CA ARG A 262 1.52 -23.93 -0.47
C ARG A 262 0.88 -25.05 0.36
N LEU A 263 0.09 -24.73 1.39
CA LEU A 263 -0.56 -25.70 2.25
C LEU A 263 -1.83 -26.29 1.65
N VAL A 264 -2.56 -25.56 0.81
CA VAL A 264 -3.81 -26.01 0.19
C VAL A 264 -3.72 -27.39 -0.46
N PRO A 265 -2.73 -27.72 -1.31
CA PRO A 265 -2.60 -29.05 -1.90
C PRO A 265 -2.44 -30.16 -0.85
N TRP A 266 -1.68 -29.88 0.22
CA TRP A 266 -1.45 -30.83 1.31
C TRP A 266 -2.69 -31.03 2.16
N ILE A 267 -3.48 -29.99 2.39
CA ILE A 267 -4.77 -30.08 3.10
C ILE A 267 -5.73 -30.97 2.31
N TYR A 268 -5.84 -30.78 0.97
CA TYR A 268 -6.66 -31.64 0.13
C TYR A 268 -6.21 -33.11 0.17
N LEU A 269 -4.91 -33.35 0.12
CA LEU A 269 -4.35 -34.70 0.25
C LEU A 269 -4.70 -35.30 1.61
N TYR A 270 -4.52 -34.56 2.69
CA TYR A 270 -4.83 -35.00 4.05
C TYR A 270 -6.33 -35.35 4.21
N VAL A 271 -7.22 -34.46 3.77
CA VAL A 271 -8.68 -34.69 3.83
C VAL A 271 -9.07 -35.95 3.03
N THR A 272 -8.48 -36.13 1.84
CA THR A 272 -8.73 -37.31 1.01
C THR A 272 -8.27 -38.59 1.70
N LEU A 273 -7.09 -38.59 2.30
CA LEU A 273 -6.55 -39.74 3.05
C LEU A 273 -7.40 -40.04 4.29
N TRP A 274 -7.78 -38.99 5.02
CA TRP A 274 -8.64 -39.13 6.18
C TRP A 274 -9.99 -39.77 5.81
N TYR A 275 -10.67 -39.25 4.79
CA TYR A 275 -11.93 -39.81 4.30
C TYR A 275 -11.80 -41.28 3.85
N ARG A 276 -10.74 -41.64 3.14
CA ARG A 276 -10.49 -43.04 2.77
C ARG A 276 -10.24 -43.91 4.00
N THR A 277 -9.56 -43.40 5.00
CA THR A 277 -9.34 -44.13 6.27
C THR A 277 -10.64 -44.37 7.01
N GLU A 278 -11.50 -43.37 7.08
CA GLU A 278 -12.86 -43.51 7.68
C GLU A 278 -13.68 -44.59 6.95
N LEU A 279 -13.67 -44.56 5.61
CA LEU A 279 -14.37 -45.57 4.81
C LEU A 279 -13.80 -46.97 5.05
N LEU A 280 -12.50 -47.14 5.18
CA LEU A 280 -11.86 -48.43 5.49
C LEU A 280 -12.22 -48.89 6.88
N ILE A 281 -12.25 -48.00 7.88
CA ILE A 281 -12.67 -48.32 9.24
C ILE A 281 -14.16 -48.72 9.26
N ALA A 282 -15.01 -47.94 8.55
CA ALA A 282 -16.46 -48.27 8.46
C ALA A 282 -16.71 -49.58 7.72
N ALA A 283 -15.95 -49.90 6.68
CA ALA A 283 -16.06 -51.15 5.96
C ALA A 283 -15.55 -52.37 6.75
N ASN A 284 -14.63 -52.13 7.68
CA ASN A 284 -14.03 -53.16 8.55
C ASN A 284 -14.82 -53.35 9.87
N GLN A 285 -16.13 -53.18 9.82
CA GLN A 285 -17.00 -53.63 10.92
C GLN A 285 -16.74 -55.10 11.15
N GLY A 286 -16.20 -55.42 12.31
CA GLY A 286 -15.61 -56.69 12.70
C GLY A 286 -16.20 -57.91 12.00
N LYS A 287 -15.43 -58.53 11.16
CA LYS A 287 -15.79 -59.84 10.59
C LYS A 287 -15.78 -60.84 11.74
N ILE A 288 -16.96 -61.23 12.19
CA ILE A 288 -17.10 -62.34 13.12
C ILE A 288 -16.84 -63.60 12.29
N ALA A 289 -15.63 -64.18 12.43
CA ALA A 289 -15.34 -65.49 11.89
C ALA A 289 -15.84 -66.53 12.86
N LEU A 290 -16.92 -67.24 12.52
CA LEU A 290 -17.31 -68.44 13.21
C LEU A 290 -16.38 -69.56 12.72
N ILE A 291 -15.48 -69.98 13.57
CA ILE A 291 -14.59 -71.08 13.29
C ILE A 291 -15.15 -72.31 14.07
N ASP A 292 -15.50 -73.33 13.35
CA ASP A 292 -15.88 -74.65 13.98
C ASP A 292 -14.55 -75.26 14.46
N VAL A 293 -14.41 -75.32 15.78
CA VAL A 293 -13.22 -75.89 16.46
C VAL A 293 -13.07 -77.38 16.18
N SER A 294 -14.13 -78.05 15.77
CA SER A 294 -14.05 -79.51 15.43
C SER A 294 -13.38 -79.79 14.10
N LEU A 295 -13.14 -78.75 13.28
CA LEU A 295 -12.45 -78.87 11.99
C LEU A 295 -10.95 -78.50 12.05
N ILE A 296 -10.41 -78.19 13.22
CA ILE A 296 -9.01 -77.94 13.42
C ILE A 296 -8.35 -79.34 13.67
N PRO A 297 -7.50 -79.82 12.76
CA PRO A 297 -6.78 -81.08 13.02
C PRO A 297 -5.81 -80.89 14.17
N ASP A 298 -5.69 -81.94 15.04
CA ASP A 298 -4.76 -81.99 16.15
C ASP A 298 -3.31 -81.86 15.72
#